data_2b091067610b816178574e34c8a88e9f
#
_entry.id   2b091067610b816178574e34c8a88e9f
#
_cell.length_a   1.000
_cell.length_b   1.000
_cell.length_c   1.000
_cell.angle_alpha   90.00
_cell.angle_beta   90.00
_cell.angle_gamma   90.00
#
_symmetry.space_group_name_H-M   'P 1'
#
loop_
_entity.id
_entity.type
_entity.pdbx_description
1 polymer ?
#
loop_
_entity_poly.entity_id
_entity_poly.type
_entity_poly.pdbx_seq_one_letter_code
_entity_poly.pdbx_strand_id
1 'polypeptide(L)'
;MPSSPDPASAARRAPRRRWRALLAAAALGVCGALPAQTPGAARPSPWADEILYFVLVDRFADGDPTNNRGVDRRNPGGWHGGDLKGLTQQLGELQDLGVTAIWINPLQLQQARGMPAGAPLAGSFTHEPFHGYWIHDFEKLEPRFGTEADLKTLVDEAGKRGIKVLLDVVVNHTGYTSSYQGRKTAGGEPWLRLGEGNCEVNAVTCAVGGLPDLRTEIAEVREHVIGANIALARRSGLAGFRIDTYKHVESSTWAEHRQRTRAELGPGFFLLAEQWGGTAQSLDPFFERDEVDSGFDFSFKGSCEAWVMGRGRSVAYAAYLRSRHQVRPGYVLAHYLSSHDEPMMLGNLQGDRERFRICAALQMTSLGMPVIYYGEEVARGGHEWPFNRNDMPWGGRDVLPGKGVARDEALRDFYKQLIRLRKEHPALRRGDYTMLTQPADRVLAFARRAGDDQVIVLANREEQAVTASVALPAGWPARALRERLGGATLQPAEGRLVLELPPKSVRIVVPASP
;
A
#
# COMPACT_ATOMS: atom_id res chain seq x y z
N MET A 1 12.05 -43.15 -39.54
CA MET A 1 11.49 -44.48 -39.81
C MET A 1 12.46 -45.54 -39.36
N PRO A 2 12.05 -46.67 -38.83
CA PRO A 2 10.73 -47.16 -38.43
C PRO A 2 10.68 -47.39 -36.90
N SER A 3 9.68 -47.68 -36.20
CA SER A 3 8.32 -48.19 -36.24
C SER A 3 8.01 -48.73 -34.83
N SER A 4 6.87 -48.42 -34.35
CA SER A 4 6.25 -49.01 -33.15
C SER A 4 6.01 -50.54 -33.36
N PRO A 5 5.70 -51.30 -32.30
CA PRO A 5 4.29 -51.56 -32.03
C PRO A 5 3.88 -51.70 -30.54
N ASP A 6 2.66 -51.33 -30.25
CA ASP A 6 1.75 -51.90 -29.27
C ASP A 6 1.29 -53.32 -29.73
N PRO A 7 0.82 -54.29 -28.91
CA PRO A 7 -0.43 -54.21 -28.20
C PRO A 7 -0.68 -55.11 -26.93
N ALA A 8 -1.68 -54.70 -26.17
CA ALA A 8 -2.81 -55.46 -25.62
C ALA A 8 -2.67 -56.68 -24.68
N SER A 9 -3.48 -56.57 -23.62
CA SER A 9 -4.36 -57.58 -22.97
C SER A 9 -3.80 -58.65 -22.04
N ALA A 10 -4.25 -58.59 -20.79
CA ALA A 10 -4.86 -59.77 -20.15
C ALA A 10 -5.59 -59.38 -18.84
N ALA A 11 -6.89 -59.52 -18.88
CA ALA A 11 -7.78 -59.55 -17.74
C ALA A 11 -7.59 -60.81 -16.89
N ARG A 12 -7.60 -60.74 -15.57
CA ARG A 12 -7.95 -61.86 -14.70
C ARG A 12 -8.89 -61.41 -13.58
N ARG A 13 -9.96 -62.20 -13.47
CA ARG A 13 -11.12 -62.09 -12.58
C ARG A 13 -10.81 -62.56 -11.17
N ALA A 14 -11.68 -62.16 -10.27
CA ALA A 14 -11.83 -62.32 -8.84
C ALA A 14 -11.77 -63.75 -8.25
N PRO A 15 -11.85 -63.88 -6.88
CA PRO A 15 -13.12 -64.41 -6.39
C PRO A 15 -13.71 -63.65 -5.16
N ARG A 16 -15.05 -63.72 -5.15
CA ARG A 16 -15.91 -63.30 -4.03
C ARG A 16 -15.74 -64.27 -2.85
N ARG A 17 -15.65 -63.74 -1.62
CA ARG A 17 -16.01 -64.49 -0.40
C ARG A 17 -17.08 -63.71 0.39
N ARG A 18 -18.26 -64.34 0.47
CA ARG A 18 -19.31 -64.08 1.44
C ARG A 18 -18.84 -64.63 2.79
N TRP A 19 -19.22 -64.00 3.89
CA TRP A 19 -19.68 -64.61 5.15
C TRP A 19 -19.93 -63.57 6.24
N ARG A 20 -21.11 -63.51 6.66
CA ARG A 20 -21.87 -63.64 7.90
C ARG A 20 -22.09 -62.37 8.68
N ALA A 21 -23.36 -62.04 8.77
CA ALA A 21 -23.98 -61.18 9.74
C ALA A 21 -23.79 -61.71 11.16
N LEU A 22 -23.48 -60.85 12.09
CA LEU A 22 -23.73 -61.00 13.52
C LEU A 22 -24.41 -59.73 14.02
N LEU A 23 -25.64 -59.92 14.45
CA LEU A 23 -26.46 -58.96 15.21
C LEU A 23 -25.80 -58.71 16.57
N ALA A 24 -25.54 -57.46 16.92
CA ALA A 24 -25.35 -57.02 18.29
C ALA A 24 -26.19 -55.74 18.52
N ALA A 25 -26.97 -55.79 19.57
CA ALA A 25 -28.06 -54.91 19.88
C ALA A 25 -27.65 -53.49 20.27
N ALA A 26 -28.61 -52.60 20.08
CA ALA A 26 -28.67 -51.16 20.36
C ALA A 26 -28.15 -50.72 21.73
N ALA A 27 -27.36 -49.64 21.71
CA ALA A 27 -27.35 -48.58 22.73
C ALA A 27 -27.59 -47.26 22.01
N LEU A 28 -28.81 -46.75 22.15
CA LEU A 28 -29.21 -45.41 21.73
C LEU A 28 -28.49 -44.38 22.63
N GLY A 29 -27.28 -43.96 22.22
CA GLY A 29 -26.68 -42.75 22.71
C GLY A 29 -27.18 -41.58 21.85
N VAL A 30 -27.98 -40.72 22.43
CA VAL A 30 -28.36 -39.43 21.85
C VAL A 30 -27.07 -38.57 21.80
N CYS A 31 -26.30 -38.68 20.71
CA CYS A 31 -25.32 -37.66 20.34
C CYS A 31 -26.10 -36.48 19.79
N GLY A 32 -26.32 -35.48 20.64
CA GLY A 32 -26.73 -34.16 20.19
C GLY A 32 -25.73 -33.67 19.14
N ALA A 33 -26.16 -33.58 17.87
CA ALA A 33 -25.42 -32.92 16.82
C ALA A 33 -25.23 -31.46 17.25
N LEU A 34 -24.02 -31.11 17.65
CA LEU A 34 -23.60 -29.71 17.71
C LEU A 34 -23.85 -29.11 16.29
N PRO A 35 -24.55 -27.97 16.21
CA PRO A 35 -24.74 -27.32 14.93
C PRO A 35 -23.34 -27.06 14.35
N ALA A 36 -23.12 -27.55 13.14
CA ALA A 36 -21.92 -27.18 12.37
C ALA A 36 -21.86 -25.65 12.32
N GLN A 37 -20.87 -25.09 13.00
CA GLN A 37 -20.60 -23.68 12.88
C GLN A 37 -20.32 -23.43 11.40
N THR A 38 -21.23 -22.72 10.74
CA THR A 38 -20.94 -22.10 9.44
C THR A 38 -19.61 -21.36 9.60
N PRO A 39 -18.60 -21.56 8.74
CA PRO A 39 -17.38 -20.79 8.82
C PRO A 39 -17.78 -19.32 8.86
N GLY A 40 -17.59 -18.66 10.00
CA GLY A 40 -17.92 -17.26 10.16
C GLY A 40 -17.20 -16.51 9.05
N ALA A 41 -17.93 -15.68 8.29
CA ALA A 41 -17.33 -14.84 7.28
C ALA A 41 -16.11 -14.15 7.90
N ALA A 42 -14.92 -14.41 7.35
CA ALA A 42 -13.68 -13.90 7.90
C ALA A 42 -13.80 -12.37 7.99
N ARG A 43 -13.55 -11.82 9.17
CA ARG A 43 -13.71 -10.37 9.40
C ARG A 43 -12.71 -9.64 8.50
N PRO A 44 -13.13 -8.55 7.84
CA PRO A 44 -12.21 -7.70 7.09
C PRO A 44 -11.05 -7.24 7.96
N SER A 45 -9.86 -7.08 7.38
CA SER A 45 -8.72 -6.51 8.10
C SER A 45 -9.08 -5.15 8.71
N PRO A 46 -8.76 -4.88 10.00
CA PRO A 46 -8.99 -3.57 10.59
C PRO A 46 -8.24 -2.45 9.84
N TRP A 47 -7.16 -2.76 9.15
CA TRP A 47 -6.38 -1.82 8.34
C TRP A 47 -7.09 -1.35 7.06
N ALA A 48 -8.21 -1.97 6.67
CA ALA A 48 -9.08 -1.44 5.61
C ALA A 48 -9.70 -0.07 5.98
N ASP A 49 -9.76 0.28 7.26
CA ASP A 49 -10.27 1.56 7.75
C ASP A 49 -9.24 2.68 7.69
N GLU A 50 -7.94 2.34 7.57
CA GLU A 50 -6.88 3.32 7.66
C GLU A 50 -6.72 4.14 6.38
N ILE A 51 -6.27 5.38 6.57
CA ILE A 51 -5.75 6.27 5.54
C ILE A 51 -4.26 6.40 5.82
N LEU A 52 -3.46 5.70 5.02
CA LEU A 52 -2.00 5.69 5.17
C LEU A 52 -1.40 6.89 4.45
N TYR A 53 -0.46 7.59 5.09
CA TYR A 53 0.28 8.69 4.52
C TYR A 53 1.77 8.38 4.52
N PHE A 54 2.40 8.32 3.35
CA PHE A 54 3.81 8.01 3.23
C PHE A 54 4.66 9.27 3.27
N VAL A 55 5.65 9.30 4.15
CA VAL A 55 6.57 10.43 4.37
C VAL A 55 8.00 10.02 4.09
N LEU A 56 8.70 10.75 3.23
CA LEU A 56 10.17 10.82 3.24
C LEU A 56 10.57 11.87 4.28
N VAL A 57 11.14 11.41 5.40
CA VAL A 57 11.40 12.24 6.59
C VAL A 57 12.27 13.46 6.24
N ASP A 58 13.36 13.24 5.49
CA ASP A 58 14.28 14.30 5.06
C ASP A 58 13.61 15.44 4.26
N ARG A 59 12.50 15.14 3.58
CA ARG A 59 11.82 16.05 2.66
C ARG A 59 10.60 16.72 3.27
N PHE A 60 10.23 16.34 4.49
CA PHE A 60 8.95 16.74 5.05
C PHE A 60 9.05 18.01 5.88
N ALA A 61 9.71 17.98 7.02
CA ALA A 61 9.86 19.13 7.90
C ALA A 61 11.14 19.02 8.75
N ASP A 62 11.87 20.13 8.85
CA ASP A 62 13.08 20.29 9.66
C ASP A 62 12.68 20.87 11.03
N GLY A 63 12.84 20.08 12.07
CA GLY A 63 12.51 20.45 13.45
C GLY A 63 13.72 20.64 14.36
N ASP A 64 14.91 20.24 13.92
CA ASP A 64 16.15 20.36 14.67
C ASP A 64 17.33 20.75 13.77
N PRO A 65 17.58 22.03 13.57
CA PRO A 65 18.67 22.48 12.71
C PRO A 65 20.07 22.06 13.21
N THR A 66 20.20 21.52 14.42
CA THR A 66 21.49 21.05 14.97
C THR A 66 21.92 19.71 14.39
N ASN A 67 21.01 18.94 13.82
CA ASN A 67 21.28 17.65 13.18
C ASN A 67 21.57 17.76 11.67
N ASN A 68 21.48 18.93 11.06
CA ASN A 68 21.58 19.25 9.63
C ASN A 68 22.99 19.11 9.04
N ARG A 69 23.69 18.04 9.37
CA ARG A 69 25.04 17.80 8.85
C ARG A 69 25.02 17.46 7.36
N GLY A 70 25.67 18.31 6.54
CA GLY A 70 25.82 18.10 5.10
C GLY A 70 24.55 18.36 4.28
N VAL A 71 23.61 19.13 4.83
CA VAL A 71 22.41 19.58 4.11
C VAL A 71 22.78 20.49 2.94
N ASP A 72 22.31 20.15 1.74
CA ASP A 72 22.35 21.00 0.54
C ASP A 72 21.03 20.91 -0.21
N ARG A 73 20.11 21.81 0.07
CA ARG A 73 18.76 21.87 -0.52
C ARG A 73 18.76 22.24 -2.01
N ARG A 74 19.91 22.60 -2.60
CA ARG A 74 20.02 22.83 -4.06
C ARG A 74 20.34 21.56 -4.81
N ASN A 75 20.89 20.55 -4.15
CA ASN A 75 21.12 19.24 -4.72
C ASN A 75 19.84 18.39 -4.61
N PRO A 76 19.13 18.05 -5.69
CA PRO A 76 17.89 17.29 -5.61
C PRO A 76 18.09 15.88 -5.04
N GLY A 77 19.32 15.36 -5.09
CA GLY A 77 19.72 14.11 -4.46
C GLY A 77 20.39 14.28 -3.10
N GLY A 78 20.50 15.50 -2.56
CA GLY A 78 21.15 15.82 -1.30
C GLY A 78 20.26 15.60 -0.09
N TRP A 79 20.84 15.77 1.10
CA TRP A 79 20.10 15.92 2.34
C TRP A 79 19.44 17.30 2.41
N HIS A 80 18.17 17.37 2.82
CA HIS A 80 17.41 18.62 2.92
C HIS A 80 17.07 19.00 4.38
N GLY A 81 17.27 18.09 5.34
CA GLY A 81 17.25 18.36 6.77
C GLY A 81 15.91 18.12 7.45
N GLY A 82 14.95 17.48 6.79
CA GLY A 82 13.75 17.01 7.50
C GLY A 82 14.09 15.90 8.51
N ASP A 83 13.40 15.89 9.64
CA ASP A 83 13.69 14.99 10.75
C ASP A 83 12.44 14.56 11.54
N LEU A 84 12.62 13.67 12.53
CA LEU A 84 11.53 13.16 13.38
C LEU A 84 10.87 14.24 14.23
N LYS A 85 11.63 15.26 14.68
CA LYS A 85 11.07 16.39 15.43
C LYS A 85 10.18 17.25 14.55
N GLY A 86 10.64 17.53 13.32
CA GLY A 86 9.84 18.28 12.34
C GLY A 86 8.56 17.54 11.97
N LEU A 87 8.64 16.25 11.71
CA LEU A 87 7.45 15.44 11.48
C LEU A 87 6.50 15.46 12.68
N THR A 88 7.03 15.36 13.91
CA THR A 88 6.23 15.45 15.15
C THR A 88 5.51 16.78 15.26
N GLN A 89 6.19 17.89 14.97
CA GLN A 89 5.61 19.23 14.98
C GLN A 89 4.47 19.40 13.97
N GLN A 90 4.50 18.66 12.86
CA GLN A 90 3.51 18.73 11.79
C GLN A 90 2.40 17.67 11.87
N LEU A 91 2.32 16.88 12.94
CA LEU A 91 1.25 15.88 13.11
C LEU A 91 -0.16 16.50 13.10
N GLY A 92 -0.30 17.75 13.52
CA GLY A 92 -1.58 18.47 13.43
C GLY A 92 -2.07 18.66 12.00
N GLU A 93 -1.16 18.88 11.03
CA GLU A 93 -1.47 18.97 9.60
C GLU A 93 -2.03 17.65 9.05
N LEU A 94 -1.43 16.52 9.48
CA LEU A 94 -1.86 15.17 9.07
C LEU A 94 -3.19 14.80 9.72
N GLN A 95 -3.37 15.14 10.99
CA GLN A 95 -4.64 14.94 11.70
C GLN A 95 -5.78 15.74 11.05
N ASP A 96 -5.54 17.01 10.69
CA ASP A 96 -6.52 17.86 10.01
C ASP A 96 -6.87 17.35 8.61
N LEU A 97 -5.90 16.79 7.88
CA LEU A 97 -6.15 16.09 6.60
C LEU A 97 -7.04 14.85 6.80
N GLY A 98 -6.99 14.25 7.97
CA GLY A 98 -7.74 13.04 8.31
C GLY A 98 -6.94 11.75 8.19
N VAL A 99 -5.62 11.81 8.12
CA VAL A 99 -4.70 10.67 8.15
C VAL A 99 -4.88 9.88 9.45
N THR A 100 -4.81 8.55 9.38
CA THR A 100 -4.93 7.65 10.53
C THR A 100 -3.73 6.74 10.72
N ALA A 101 -2.85 6.66 9.72
CA ALA A 101 -1.57 5.98 9.81
C ALA A 101 -0.52 6.71 8.97
N ILE A 102 0.72 6.74 9.43
CA ILE A 102 1.87 7.22 8.66
C ILE A 102 2.86 6.08 8.43
N TRP A 103 3.46 6.06 7.25
CA TRP A 103 4.60 5.22 6.91
C TRP A 103 5.79 6.15 6.69
N ILE A 104 6.90 5.92 7.40
CA ILE A 104 8.15 6.65 7.28
C ILE A 104 9.22 5.74 6.67
N ASN A 105 10.13 6.31 5.88
CA ASN A 105 11.26 5.61 5.28
C ASN A 105 12.18 4.98 6.36
N PRO A 106 13.12 4.06 5.98
CA PRO A 106 14.05 3.46 6.94
C PRO A 106 14.88 4.51 7.67
N LEU A 107 15.05 4.31 8.98
CA LEU A 107 15.73 5.26 9.88
C LEU A 107 17.13 4.78 10.31
N GLN A 108 17.53 3.58 9.95
CA GLN A 108 18.82 3.02 10.32
C GLN A 108 19.97 3.87 9.80
N LEU A 109 21.15 3.74 10.42
CA LEU A 109 22.36 4.49 10.05
C LEU A 109 22.72 4.21 8.58
N GLN A 110 22.83 5.28 7.82
CA GLN A 110 23.10 5.23 6.39
C GLN A 110 24.59 5.24 6.08
N GLN A 111 24.98 4.78 4.89
CA GLN A 111 26.36 4.92 4.42
C GLN A 111 26.81 6.39 4.42
N ALA A 112 28.08 6.62 4.71
CA ALA A 112 28.59 7.97 4.96
C ALA A 112 28.68 8.87 3.72
N ARG A 113 28.78 8.28 2.52
CA ARG A 113 28.95 9.01 1.25
C ARG A 113 27.86 8.65 0.27
N GLY A 114 27.37 9.66 -0.44
CA GLY A 114 26.49 9.48 -1.58
C GLY A 114 27.20 8.82 -2.77
N MET A 115 26.41 8.51 -3.77
CA MET A 115 26.85 7.95 -5.04
C MET A 115 26.61 8.95 -6.16
N PRO A 116 27.41 8.97 -7.24
CA PRO A 116 27.06 9.74 -8.43
C PRO A 116 25.67 9.33 -8.91
N ALA A 117 24.86 10.30 -9.34
CA ALA A 117 23.56 10.02 -9.92
C ALA A 117 23.69 9.05 -11.10
N GLY A 118 22.83 8.04 -11.14
CA GLY A 118 22.73 7.09 -12.25
C GLY A 118 22.04 7.68 -13.49
N ALA A 119 21.91 6.88 -14.56
CA ALA A 119 21.17 7.27 -15.75
C ALA A 119 19.68 7.58 -15.40
N PRO A 120 19.01 8.53 -16.11
CA PRO A 120 19.52 9.33 -17.24
C PRO A 120 20.36 10.55 -16.84
N LEU A 121 20.48 10.87 -15.55
CA LEU A 121 21.14 12.06 -15.02
C LEU A 121 22.57 11.75 -14.51
N ALA A 122 23.22 10.75 -15.09
CA ALA A 122 24.52 10.24 -14.64
C ALA A 122 25.54 11.34 -14.36
N GLY A 123 26.02 11.41 -13.10
CA GLY A 123 27.04 12.36 -12.67
C GLY A 123 26.61 13.82 -12.52
N SER A 124 25.34 14.17 -12.79
CA SER A 124 24.85 15.56 -12.70
C SER A 124 24.74 16.06 -11.26
N PHE A 125 24.63 15.16 -10.29
CA PHE A 125 24.61 15.45 -8.86
C PHE A 125 25.05 14.22 -8.05
N THR A 126 25.29 14.41 -6.75
CA THR A 126 25.51 13.31 -5.81
C THR A 126 24.16 12.90 -5.21
N HIS A 127 23.83 11.61 -5.34
CA HIS A 127 22.68 11.02 -4.68
C HIS A 127 23.10 10.56 -3.28
N GLU A 128 22.67 11.30 -2.28
CA GLU A 128 22.89 11.01 -0.87
C GLU A 128 21.86 10.01 -0.33
N PRO A 129 22.15 9.28 0.74
CA PRO A 129 21.27 8.23 1.25
C PRO A 129 20.10 8.76 2.11
N PHE A 130 19.60 9.95 1.84
CA PHE A 130 18.48 10.59 2.57
C PHE A 130 17.19 9.78 2.55
N HIS A 131 17.08 8.87 1.59
CA HIS A 131 15.92 7.99 1.42
C HIS A 131 15.87 6.82 2.42
N GLY A 132 16.99 6.49 3.07
CA GLY A 132 17.03 5.47 4.12
C GLY A 132 17.36 4.04 3.67
N TYR A 133 17.48 3.76 2.37
CA TYR A 133 17.65 2.39 1.86
C TYR A 133 19.11 1.95 1.71
N TRP A 134 20.10 2.80 1.98
CA TRP A 134 21.52 2.43 1.93
C TRP A 134 22.09 2.25 3.33
N ILE A 135 21.58 1.22 4.03
CA ILE A 135 21.88 0.98 5.44
C ILE A 135 23.33 0.57 5.64
N HIS A 136 24.01 1.28 6.55
CA HIS A 136 25.35 0.98 7.01
C HIS A 136 25.34 0.07 8.24
N ASP A 137 24.42 0.31 9.17
CA ASP A 137 24.32 -0.42 10.43
C ASP A 137 22.84 -0.51 10.85
N PHE A 138 22.33 -1.75 11.01
CA PHE A 138 20.93 -1.99 11.35
C PHE A 138 20.57 -1.67 12.80
N GLU A 139 21.56 -1.62 13.70
CA GLU A 139 21.34 -1.42 15.13
C GLU A 139 21.40 0.05 15.56
N LYS A 140 21.79 0.96 14.67
CA LYS A 140 21.91 2.40 14.94
C LYS A 140 20.92 3.19 14.07
N LEU A 141 20.50 4.34 14.56
CA LEU A 141 19.72 5.30 13.78
C LEU A 141 20.65 6.31 13.09
N GLU A 142 20.18 6.83 11.95
CA GLU A 142 20.80 7.94 11.24
C GLU A 142 20.62 9.24 12.05
N PRO A 143 21.70 9.86 12.53
CA PRO A 143 21.59 11.05 13.41
C PRO A 143 20.88 12.25 12.75
N ARG A 144 20.87 12.35 11.41
CA ARG A 144 20.15 13.41 10.70
C ARG A 144 18.64 13.26 10.80
N PHE A 145 18.13 12.04 11.02
CA PHE A 145 16.71 11.83 11.29
C PHE A 145 16.35 12.06 12.75
N GLY A 146 17.32 12.00 13.68
CA GLY A 146 17.11 12.15 15.11
C GLY A 146 17.53 10.91 15.90
N THR A 147 16.98 10.78 17.09
CA THR A 147 17.29 9.73 18.07
C THR A 147 16.13 8.75 18.25
N GLU A 148 16.36 7.62 18.95
CA GLU A 148 15.27 6.72 19.35
C GLU A 148 14.26 7.42 20.27
N ALA A 149 14.68 8.40 21.08
CA ALA A 149 13.77 9.18 21.90
C ALA A 149 12.86 10.09 21.05
N ASP A 150 13.38 10.63 19.94
CA ASP A 150 12.57 11.39 19.00
C ASP A 150 11.57 10.50 18.26
N LEU A 151 11.97 9.27 17.88
CA LEU A 151 11.05 8.29 17.28
C LEU A 151 9.94 7.91 18.26
N LYS A 152 10.30 7.63 19.51
CA LYS A 152 9.29 7.33 20.54
C LYS A 152 8.35 8.50 20.75
N THR A 153 8.86 9.72 20.80
CA THR A 153 8.05 10.95 20.91
C THR A 153 7.09 11.08 19.73
N LEU A 154 7.56 10.83 18.50
CA LEU A 154 6.69 10.82 17.31
C LEU A 154 5.55 9.80 17.45
N VAL A 155 5.87 8.57 17.86
CA VAL A 155 4.87 7.50 18.03
C VAL A 155 3.86 7.85 19.10
N ASP A 156 4.31 8.35 20.26
CA ASP A 156 3.43 8.73 21.37
C ASP A 156 2.52 9.90 20.98
N GLU A 157 3.06 10.95 20.33
CA GLU A 157 2.28 12.12 19.89
C GLU A 157 1.32 11.79 18.74
N ALA A 158 1.71 10.91 17.82
CA ALA A 158 0.83 10.38 16.79
C ALA A 158 -0.32 9.57 17.40
N GLY A 159 -0.01 8.69 18.35
CA GLY A 159 -1.01 7.89 19.09
C GLY A 159 -2.07 8.73 19.80
N LYS A 160 -1.67 9.87 20.43
CA LYS A 160 -2.62 10.82 21.04
C LYS A 160 -3.61 11.42 20.02
N ARG A 161 -3.25 11.43 18.75
CA ARG A 161 -4.06 11.94 17.63
C ARG A 161 -4.79 10.82 16.87
N GLY A 162 -4.71 9.57 17.34
CA GLY A 162 -5.27 8.42 16.67
C GLY A 162 -4.53 8.03 15.37
N ILE A 163 -3.27 8.42 15.24
CA ILE A 163 -2.41 8.12 14.09
C ILE A 163 -1.43 7.01 14.46
N LYS A 164 -1.43 5.93 13.70
CA LYS A 164 -0.47 4.82 13.81
C LYS A 164 0.82 5.17 13.05
N VAL A 165 1.96 4.60 13.48
CA VAL A 165 3.25 4.80 12.80
C VAL A 165 3.78 3.45 12.33
N LEU A 166 4.07 3.35 11.02
CA LEU A 166 4.77 2.23 10.39
C LEU A 166 6.18 2.68 10.02
N LEU A 167 7.16 1.81 10.29
CA LEU A 167 8.53 1.98 9.82
C LEU A 167 8.76 1.14 8.58
N ASP A 168 9.43 1.72 7.58
CA ASP A 168 9.97 0.97 6.47
C ASP A 168 11.20 0.17 6.95
N VAL A 169 11.26 -1.10 6.59
CA VAL A 169 12.35 -1.99 6.97
C VAL A 169 12.93 -2.69 5.75
N VAL A 170 14.25 -2.68 5.67
CA VAL A 170 15.03 -3.41 4.66
C VAL A 170 15.55 -4.69 5.30
N VAL A 171 15.33 -5.83 4.63
CA VAL A 171 15.85 -7.14 5.07
C VAL A 171 16.77 -7.73 4.00
N ASN A 172 16.60 -7.33 2.75
CA ASN A 172 17.27 -7.89 1.58
C ASN A 172 18.73 -7.45 1.43
N HIS A 173 19.08 -6.20 1.70
CA HIS A 173 20.37 -5.62 1.30
C HIS A 173 20.91 -4.60 2.30
N THR A 174 22.17 -4.24 2.09
CA THR A 174 22.83 -3.11 2.78
C THR A 174 23.12 -1.98 1.79
N GLY A 175 23.58 -0.82 2.27
CA GLY A 175 24.22 0.18 1.41
C GLY A 175 25.46 -0.35 0.70
N TYR A 176 25.90 0.33 -0.35
CA TYR A 176 27.12 -0.04 -1.11
C TYR A 176 28.37 -0.12 -0.23
N THR A 177 28.38 0.63 0.89
CA THR A 177 29.41 0.53 1.93
C THR A 177 28.71 0.35 3.27
N SER A 178 28.93 -0.80 3.90
CA SER A 178 28.30 -1.10 5.20
C SER A 178 29.31 -1.66 6.20
N SER A 179 28.97 -1.64 7.49
CA SER A 179 29.77 -2.28 8.55
C SER A 179 29.79 -3.80 8.44
N TYR A 180 28.98 -4.37 7.56
CA TYR A 180 28.87 -5.81 7.32
C TYR A 180 29.78 -6.33 6.21
N GLN A 181 30.46 -5.44 5.49
CA GLN A 181 31.45 -5.85 4.48
C GLN A 181 32.59 -6.63 5.12
N GLY A 182 32.86 -7.81 4.56
CA GLY A 182 33.86 -8.72 5.09
C GLY A 182 33.47 -9.47 6.38
N ARG A 183 32.30 -9.17 6.95
CA ARG A 183 31.76 -9.93 8.10
C ARG A 183 31.45 -11.36 7.69
N LYS A 184 31.79 -12.29 8.60
CA LYS A 184 31.54 -13.72 8.43
C LYS A 184 30.79 -14.26 9.64
N THR A 185 30.05 -15.34 9.43
CA THR A 185 29.45 -16.13 10.51
C THR A 185 30.51 -16.83 11.33
N ALA A 186 30.12 -17.41 12.45
CA ALA A 186 30.99 -18.28 13.24
C ALA A 186 31.55 -19.47 12.42
N GLY A 187 30.83 -19.94 11.39
CA GLY A 187 31.26 -20.98 10.45
C GLY A 187 32.15 -20.48 9.30
N GLY A 188 32.45 -19.17 9.24
CA GLY A 188 33.32 -18.58 8.21
C GLY A 188 32.60 -18.17 6.91
N GLU A 189 31.30 -18.33 6.82
CA GLU A 189 30.52 -17.92 5.65
C GLU A 189 30.33 -16.39 5.59
N PRO A 190 30.48 -15.74 4.42
CA PRO A 190 30.25 -14.30 4.32
C PRO A 190 28.78 -13.95 4.55
N TRP A 191 28.54 -12.80 5.19
CA TRP A 191 27.17 -12.27 5.41
C TRP A 191 26.53 -11.72 4.16
N LEU A 192 27.35 -11.27 3.20
CA LEU A 192 26.89 -10.56 1.99
C LEU A 192 27.30 -11.32 0.73
N ARG A 193 26.41 -11.30 -0.26
CA ARG A 193 26.72 -11.53 -1.68
C ARG A 193 27.04 -10.18 -2.30
N LEU A 194 28.18 -10.05 -2.98
CA LEU A 194 28.67 -8.81 -3.58
C LEU A 194 28.58 -8.90 -5.10
N GLY A 195 27.69 -8.11 -5.72
CA GLY A 195 27.66 -7.94 -7.17
C GLY A 195 27.31 -9.19 -7.99
N GLU A 196 26.77 -10.21 -7.36
CA GLU A 196 26.44 -11.50 -8.01
C GLU A 196 24.94 -11.61 -8.34
N GLY A 197 24.65 -12.36 -9.39
CA GLY A 197 23.31 -12.78 -9.76
C GLY A 197 22.57 -11.81 -10.70
N ASN A 198 21.65 -12.40 -11.46
CA ASN A 198 20.69 -11.69 -12.31
C ASN A 198 19.30 -11.81 -11.70
N CYS A 199 18.68 -10.70 -11.33
CA CYS A 199 17.36 -10.67 -10.69
C CYS A 199 16.22 -11.21 -11.58
N GLU A 200 16.40 -11.27 -12.89
CA GLU A 200 15.46 -11.91 -13.80
C GLU A 200 15.54 -13.45 -13.73
N VAL A 201 16.72 -13.97 -13.37
CA VAL A 201 16.95 -15.43 -13.25
C VAL A 201 16.65 -15.91 -11.84
N ASN A 202 17.15 -15.21 -10.84
CA ASN A 202 16.88 -15.51 -9.42
C ASN A 202 16.73 -14.21 -8.63
N ALA A 203 15.51 -13.89 -8.28
CA ALA A 203 15.17 -12.67 -7.57
C ALA A 203 15.74 -12.65 -6.14
N VAL A 204 15.94 -13.83 -5.51
CA VAL A 204 16.31 -13.94 -4.08
C VAL A 204 17.82 -13.77 -3.86
N THR A 205 18.65 -14.13 -4.83
CA THR A 205 20.12 -14.12 -4.66
C THR A 205 20.81 -13.06 -5.50
N CYS A 206 20.06 -12.09 -6.02
CA CYS A 206 20.60 -11.04 -6.87
C CYS A 206 20.88 -9.75 -6.11
N ALA A 207 21.88 -9.01 -6.55
CA ALA A 207 22.19 -7.65 -6.07
C ALA A 207 21.22 -6.64 -6.68
N VAL A 208 20.09 -6.36 -6.01
CA VAL A 208 19.10 -5.38 -6.46
C VAL A 208 19.74 -4.00 -6.58
N GLY A 209 19.76 -3.43 -7.78
CA GLY A 209 20.42 -2.14 -8.02
C GLY A 209 21.95 -2.16 -7.76
N GLY A 210 22.57 -3.33 -7.73
CA GLY A 210 23.98 -3.49 -7.39
C GLY A 210 24.29 -3.39 -5.88
N LEU A 211 23.27 -3.36 -5.03
CA LEU A 211 23.43 -3.31 -3.58
C LEU A 211 23.86 -4.69 -3.04
N PRO A 212 24.77 -4.74 -2.04
CA PRO A 212 25.17 -5.99 -1.40
C PRO A 212 23.99 -6.72 -0.79
N ASP A 213 23.74 -7.94 -1.27
CA ASP A 213 22.64 -8.80 -0.84
C ASP A 213 22.96 -9.51 0.48
N LEU A 214 22.03 -9.45 1.45
CA LEU A 214 22.15 -10.13 2.74
C LEU A 214 21.79 -11.61 2.58
N ARG A 215 22.64 -12.51 3.06
CA ARG A 215 22.42 -13.95 3.01
C ARG A 215 21.44 -14.39 4.10
N THR A 216 20.19 -13.98 3.96
CA THR A 216 19.12 -14.22 4.96
C THR A 216 18.75 -15.71 5.09
N GLU A 217 19.16 -16.57 4.16
CA GLU A 217 19.11 -18.02 4.33
C GLU A 217 19.99 -18.50 5.51
N ILE A 218 20.99 -17.72 5.90
CA ILE A 218 21.83 -17.99 7.07
C ILE A 218 21.16 -17.48 8.33
N ALA A 219 20.90 -18.35 9.29
CA ALA A 219 20.16 -18.01 10.52
C ALA A 219 20.78 -16.84 11.31
N GLU A 220 22.13 -16.77 11.42
CA GLU A 220 22.83 -15.70 12.13
C GLU A 220 22.57 -14.32 11.46
N VAL A 221 22.56 -14.26 10.13
CA VAL A 221 22.29 -13.02 9.36
C VAL A 221 20.83 -12.60 9.53
N ARG A 222 19.93 -13.55 9.35
CA ARG A 222 18.48 -13.35 9.48
C ARG A 222 18.11 -12.88 10.88
N GLU A 223 18.62 -13.55 11.92
CA GLU A 223 18.40 -13.19 13.32
C GLU A 223 18.83 -11.75 13.62
N HIS A 224 20.01 -11.35 13.13
CA HIS A 224 20.53 -10.00 13.35
C HIS A 224 19.61 -8.93 12.74
N VAL A 225 19.23 -9.09 11.47
CA VAL A 225 18.45 -8.06 10.76
C VAL A 225 17.01 -8.00 11.28
N ILE A 226 16.35 -9.15 11.43
CA ILE A 226 14.98 -9.21 11.97
C ILE A 226 14.97 -8.74 13.43
N GLY A 227 15.94 -9.20 14.22
CA GLY A 227 16.07 -8.84 15.64
C GLY A 227 16.26 -7.35 15.85
N ALA A 228 17.12 -6.69 15.06
CA ALA A 228 17.33 -5.24 15.14
C ALA A 228 16.04 -4.45 14.87
N ASN A 229 15.29 -4.81 13.82
CA ASN A 229 14.03 -4.16 13.48
C ASN A 229 12.95 -4.35 14.56
N ILE A 230 12.78 -5.58 15.06
CA ILE A 230 11.82 -5.90 16.13
C ILE A 230 12.19 -5.17 17.44
N ALA A 231 13.48 -5.14 17.79
CA ALA A 231 13.94 -4.44 18.98
C ALA A 231 13.65 -2.94 18.93
N LEU A 232 13.88 -2.30 17.77
CA LEU A 232 13.54 -0.90 17.55
C LEU A 232 12.02 -0.67 17.66
N ALA A 233 11.20 -1.51 17.01
CA ALA A 233 9.75 -1.41 17.07
C ALA A 233 9.21 -1.54 18.51
N ARG A 234 9.77 -2.47 19.29
CA ARG A 234 9.38 -2.68 20.67
C ARG A 234 9.69 -1.47 21.56
N ARG A 235 10.89 -0.89 21.41
CA ARG A 235 11.31 0.28 22.20
C ARG A 235 10.52 1.54 21.85
N SER A 236 10.18 1.71 20.59
CA SER A 236 9.48 2.91 20.11
C SER A 236 7.96 2.80 20.11
N GLY A 237 7.38 1.58 20.15
CA GLY A 237 5.93 1.37 20.12
C GLY A 237 5.30 1.48 18.72
N LEU A 238 6.05 1.17 17.65
CA LEU A 238 5.55 1.16 16.27
C LEU A 238 4.35 0.22 16.12
N ALA A 239 3.45 0.55 15.19
CA ALA A 239 2.24 -0.22 14.92
C ALA A 239 2.42 -1.27 13.79
N GLY A 240 3.50 -1.18 13.01
CA GLY A 240 3.77 -2.10 11.91
C GLY A 240 5.02 -1.78 11.14
N PHE A 241 5.30 -2.63 10.16
CA PHE A 241 6.35 -2.46 9.17
C PHE A 241 5.78 -2.38 7.74
N ARG A 242 6.36 -1.51 6.93
CA ARG A 242 6.39 -1.69 5.48
C ARG A 242 7.69 -2.42 5.16
N ILE A 243 7.62 -3.48 4.38
CA ILE A 243 8.74 -4.36 4.10
C ILE A 243 9.20 -4.09 2.66
N ASP A 244 10.40 -3.55 2.54
CA ASP A 244 11.06 -3.26 1.28
C ASP A 244 11.47 -4.53 0.55
N THR A 245 11.48 -4.48 -0.79
CA THR A 245 12.02 -5.54 -1.67
C THR A 245 11.58 -6.97 -1.31
N TYR A 246 10.31 -7.14 -0.93
CA TYR A 246 9.76 -8.39 -0.38
C TYR A 246 10.05 -9.64 -1.24
N LYS A 247 9.94 -9.52 -2.57
CA LYS A 247 10.15 -10.66 -3.49
C LYS A 247 11.61 -11.12 -3.59
N HIS A 248 12.54 -10.36 -2.99
CA HIS A 248 13.98 -10.62 -3.08
C HIS A 248 14.54 -11.34 -1.85
N VAL A 249 13.67 -11.82 -0.96
CA VAL A 249 14.03 -12.57 0.25
C VAL A 249 13.24 -13.88 0.30
N GLU A 250 13.81 -14.91 0.89
CA GLU A 250 13.21 -16.24 0.96
C GLU A 250 11.91 -16.24 1.78
N SER A 251 10.94 -17.05 1.34
CA SER A 251 9.67 -17.25 2.05
C SER A 251 9.88 -17.78 3.48
N SER A 252 10.92 -18.58 3.73
CA SER A 252 11.26 -19.05 5.08
C SER A 252 11.66 -17.91 6.02
N THR A 253 12.34 -16.89 5.51
CA THR A 253 12.68 -15.67 6.26
C THR A 253 11.42 -14.87 6.61
N TRP A 254 10.46 -14.77 5.69
CA TRP A 254 9.20 -14.10 5.95
C TRP A 254 8.31 -14.84 6.95
N ALA A 255 8.30 -16.17 6.91
CA ALA A 255 7.59 -16.99 7.89
C ALA A 255 8.14 -16.76 9.29
N GLU A 256 9.47 -16.74 9.46
CA GLU A 256 10.11 -16.42 10.74
C GLU A 256 9.86 -14.97 11.18
N HIS A 257 9.97 -14.01 10.25
CA HIS A 257 9.66 -12.60 10.50
C HIS A 257 8.22 -12.43 11.01
N ARG A 258 7.26 -13.10 10.36
CA ARG A 258 5.85 -13.11 10.78
C ARG A 258 5.67 -13.71 12.17
N GLN A 259 6.25 -14.88 12.41
CA GLN A 259 6.17 -15.56 13.69
C GLN A 259 6.72 -14.69 14.82
N ARG A 260 7.89 -14.11 14.63
CA ARG A 260 8.56 -13.27 15.63
C ARG A 260 7.82 -11.97 15.88
N THR A 261 7.40 -11.27 14.85
CA THR A 261 6.63 -10.02 15.03
C THR A 261 5.36 -10.26 15.81
N ARG A 262 4.65 -11.38 15.56
CA ARG A 262 3.45 -11.75 16.33
C ARG A 262 3.78 -12.10 17.79
N ALA A 263 4.84 -12.84 18.04
CA ALA A 263 5.22 -13.26 19.38
C ALA A 263 5.77 -12.09 20.23
N GLU A 264 6.54 -11.20 19.62
CA GLU A 264 7.31 -10.17 20.33
C GLU A 264 6.62 -8.79 20.36
N LEU A 265 5.80 -8.45 19.35
CA LEU A 265 5.12 -7.16 19.19
C LEU A 265 3.60 -7.28 19.28
N GLY A 266 3.07 -8.51 19.28
CA GLY A 266 1.65 -8.80 19.42
C GLY A 266 0.92 -9.08 18.12
N PRO A 267 -0.28 -9.72 18.21
CA PRO A 267 -1.02 -10.20 17.04
C PRO A 267 -1.55 -9.08 16.12
N GLY A 268 -1.62 -7.85 16.61
CA GLY A 268 -2.08 -6.67 15.85
C GLY A 268 -0.98 -5.94 15.09
N PHE A 269 0.29 -6.34 15.26
CA PHE A 269 1.41 -5.67 14.56
C PHE A 269 1.31 -5.90 13.05
N PHE A 270 1.26 -4.83 12.28
CA PHE A 270 0.91 -4.87 10.85
C PHE A 270 2.12 -5.04 9.93
N LEU A 271 1.99 -5.90 8.93
CA LEU A 271 3.04 -6.15 7.93
C LEU A 271 2.50 -5.82 6.53
N LEU A 272 3.07 -4.81 5.87
CA LEU A 272 2.75 -4.36 4.52
C LEU A 272 3.93 -4.67 3.59
N ALA A 273 3.75 -5.60 2.66
CA ALA A 273 4.81 -6.02 1.73
C ALA A 273 4.90 -5.14 0.47
N GLU A 274 6.10 -4.75 0.11
CA GLU A 274 6.40 -4.30 -1.24
C GLU A 274 6.78 -5.48 -2.13
N GLN A 275 5.79 -6.14 -2.68
CA GLN A 275 5.96 -7.08 -3.78
C GLN A 275 5.89 -6.28 -5.08
N TRP A 276 7.03 -5.92 -5.68
CA TRP A 276 7.06 -5.13 -6.92
C TRP A 276 6.23 -5.77 -8.03
N GLY A 277 5.29 -4.99 -8.58
CA GLY A 277 4.31 -5.47 -9.56
C GLY A 277 3.15 -6.26 -8.94
N GLY A 278 2.96 -6.17 -7.62
CA GLY A 278 1.90 -6.86 -6.87
C GLY A 278 0.49 -6.54 -7.37
N THR A 279 -0.37 -7.54 -7.36
CA THR A 279 -1.81 -7.47 -7.65
C THR A 279 -2.56 -8.31 -6.63
N ALA A 280 -3.89 -8.22 -6.57
CA ALA A 280 -4.68 -9.09 -5.70
C ALA A 280 -4.36 -10.57 -5.91
N GLN A 281 -4.15 -10.98 -7.16
CA GLN A 281 -3.86 -12.37 -7.51
C GLN A 281 -2.43 -12.79 -7.18
N SER A 282 -1.43 -11.95 -7.47
CA SER A 282 -0.03 -12.30 -7.22
C SER A 282 0.37 -12.23 -5.75
N LEU A 283 -0.40 -11.51 -4.93
CA LEU A 283 -0.23 -11.43 -3.48
C LEU A 283 -0.90 -12.58 -2.72
N ASP A 284 -1.90 -13.24 -3.31
CA ASP A 284 -2.67 -14.29 -2.64
C ASP A 284 -1.84 -15.44 -2.07
N PRO A 285 -0.77 -15.94 -2.75
CA PRO A 285 0.09 -16.98 -2.17
C PRO A 285 0.78 -16.57 -0.85
N PHE A 286 1.10 -15.29 -0.66
CA PHE A 286 1.71 -14.78 0.58
C PHE A 286 0.66 -14.65 1.69
N PHE A 287 -0.57 -14.29 1.33
CA PHE A 287 -1.71 -14.28 2.25
C PHE A 287 -2.11 -15.70 2.66
N GLU A 288 -2.05 -16.67 1.73
CA GLU A 288 -2.33 -18.07 2.02
C GLU A 288 -1.37 -18.66 3.05
N ARG A 289 -0.09 -18.31 2.97
CA ARG A 289 0.93 -18.73 3.93
C ARG A 289 0.98 -17.87 5.20
N ASP A 290 0.10 -16.88 5.33
CA ASP A 290 0.05 -15.91 6.43
C ASP A 290 1.41 -15.22 6.70
N GLU A 291 2.14 -14.85 5.65
CA GLU A 291 3.44 -14.20 5.78
C GLU A 291 3.33 -12.69 6.07
N VAL A 292 2.28 -12.03 5.54
CA VAL A 292 2.01 -10.59 5.68
C VAL A 292 0.51 -10.31 5.79
N ASP A 293 0.14 -9.11 6.21
CA ASP A 293 -1.27 -8.67 6.31
C ASP A 293 -1.76 -7.93 5.06
N SER A 294 -0.81 -7.37 4.29
CA SER A 294 -1.11 -6.49 3.17
C SER A 294 0.04 -6.50 2.16
N GLY A 295 -0.29 -6.12 0.94
CA GLY A 295 0.67 -5.81 -0.11
C GLY A 295 0.15 -4.72 -1.03
N PHE A 296 1.05 -4.07 -1.78
CA PHE A 296 0.67 -3.02 -2.72
C PHE A 296 0.06 -3.59 -4.00
N ASP A 297 -1.07 -3.04 -4.43
CA ASP A 297 -1.63 -3.21 -5.76
C ASP A 297 -1.01 -2.17 -6.71
N PHE A 298 0.07 -2.54 -7.36
CA PHE A 298 0.78 -1.70 -8.33
C PHE A 298 -0.05 -1.38 -9.57
N SER A 299 -1.04 -2.21 -9.89
CA SER A 299 -1.90 -1.98 -11.05
C SER A 299 -2.87 -0.82 -10.87
N PHE A 300 -3.13 -0.37 -9.63
CA PHE A 300 -4.12 0.68 -9.36
C PHE A 300 -3.76 1.99 -10.04
N LYS A 301 -2.53 2.47 -9.83
CA LYS A 301 -2.01 3.71 -10.43
C LYS A 301 -2.11 3.68 -11.96
N GLY A 302 -1.49 2.68 -12.59
CA GLY A 302 -1.45 2.59 -14.06
C GLY A 302 -2.83 2.39 -14.69
N SER A 303 -3.72 1.63 -14.05
CA SER A 303 -5.09 1.42 -14.53
C SER A 303 -5.93 2.71 -14.43
N CYS A 304 -5.79 3.46 -13.33
CA CYS A 304 -6.47 4.75 -13.16
C CYS A 304 -5.97 5.77 -14.18
N GLU A 305 -4.65 5.91 -14.33
CA GLU A 305 -4.02 6.79 -15.30
C GLU A 305 -4.47 6.45 -16.73
N ALA A 306 -4.36 5.19 -17.13
CA ALA A 306 -4.76 4.76 -18.46
C ALA A 306 -6.23 5.09 -18.74
N TRP A 307 -7.10 4.83 -17.78
CA TRP A 307 -8.52 5.13 -17.96
C TRP A 307 -8.77 6.63 -18.04
N VAL A 308 -8.28 7.44 -17.09
CA VAL A 308 -8.57 8.89 -17.03
C VAL A 308 -7.96 9.66 -18.22
N MET A 309 -6.89 9.13 -18.82
CA MET A 309 -6.25 9.64 -20.03
C MET A 309 -6.88 9.14 -21.34
N GLY A 310 -8.03 8.47 -21.27
CA GLY A 310 -8.74 7.99 -22.46
C GLY A 310 -8.20 6.68 -23.05
N ARG A 311 -7.21 6.06 -22.43
CA ARG A 311 -6.64 4.78 -22.83
C ARG A 311 -7.45 3.63 -22.22
N GLY A 312 -8.30 3.02 -23.01
CA GLY A 312 -9.16 1.93 -22.56
C GLY A 312 -10.62 2.34 -22.25
N ARG A 313 -11.52 1.35 -22.22
CA ARG A 313 -12.94 1.56 -22.01
C ARG A 313 -13.32 1.59 -20.53
N SER A 314 -14.36 2.34 -20.15
CA SER A 314 -14.86 2.43 -18.78
C SER A 314 -15.25 1.06 -18.21
N VAL A 315 -15.83 0.17 -19.02
CA VAL A 315 -16.16 -1.20 -18.58
C VAL A 315 -14.94 -2.04 -18.23
N ALA A 316 -13.81 -1.85 -18.91
CA ALA A 316 -12.57 -2.58 -18.58
C ALA A 316 -12.00 -2.12 -17.24
N TYR A 317 -11.98 -0.83 -16.99
CA TYR A 317 -11.55 -0.30 -15.70
C TYR A 317 -12.51 -0.69 -14.55
N ALA A 318 -13.82 -0.67 -14.79
CA ALA A 318 -14.81 -1.16 -13.83
C ALA A 318 -14.63 -2.66 -13.50
N ALA A 319 -14.28 -3.48 -14.50
CA ALA A 319 -13.95 -4.89 -14.30
C ALA A 319 -12.65 -5.08 -13.48
N TYR A 320 -11.64 -4.26 -13.71
CA TYR A 320 -10.44 -4.23 -12.88
C TYR A 320 -10.76 -3.88 -11.42
N LEU A 321 -11.54 -2.82 -11.17
CA LEU A 321 -11.96 -2.48 -9.80
C LEU A 321 -12.72 -3.62 -9.12
N ARG A 322 -13.56 -4.35 -9.86
CA ARG A 322 -14.25 -5.54 -9.37
C ARG A 322 -13.27 -6.67 -9.01
N SER A 323 -12.24 -6.91 -9.83
CA SER A 323 -11.27 -7.99 -9.56
C SER A 323 -10.50 -7.81 -8.26
N ARG A 324 -10.32 -6.56 -7.80
CA ARG A 324 -9.67 -6.25 -6.51
C ARG A 324 -10.44 -6.80 -5.30
N HIS A 325 -11.74 -7.09 -5.47
CA HIS A 325 -12.58 -7.72 -4.43
C HIS A 325 -12.33 -9.23 -4.27
N GLN A 326 -11.42 -9.80 -5.07
CA GLN A 326 -10.97 -11.19 -4.93
C GLN A 326 -9.85 -11.36 -3.90
N VAL A 327 -9.44 -10.28 -3.21
CA VAL A 327 -8.49 -10.37 -2.11
C VAL A 327 -8.99 -11.33 -1.04
N ARG A 328 -8.10 -12.17 -0.51
CA ARG A 328 -8.42 -13.17 0.52
C ARG A 328 -9.02 -12.50 1.76
N PRO A 329 -10.12 -13.04 2.33
CA PRO A 329 -10.73 -12.50 3.55
C PRO A 329 -9.73 -12.40 4.70
N GLY A 330 -9.75 -11.29 5.42
CA GLY A 330 -8.80 -11.00 6.52
C GLY A 330 -7.58 -10.18 6.09
N TYR A 331 -7.31 -10.08 4.79
CA TYR A 331 -6.20 -9.32 4.22
C TYR A 331 -6.69 -8.03 3.53
N VAL A 332 -5.77 -7.10 3.29
CA VAL A 332 -6.11 -5.82 2.66
C VAL A 332 -5.05 -5.45 1.60
N LEU A 333 -5.50 -4.94 0.45
CA LEU A 333 -4.62 -4.37 -0.56
C LEU A 333 -4.34 -2.90 -0.21
N ALA A 334 -3.09 -2.48 -0.23
CA ALA A 334 -2.71 -1.07 -0.25
C ALA A 334 -2.65 -0.56 -1.69
N HIS A 335 -3.04 0.69 -1.94
CA HIS A 335 -2.97 1.27 -3.28
C HIS A 335 -2.68 2.77 -3.23
N TYR A 336 -1.90 3.25 -4.19
CA TYR A 336 -1.41 4.61 -4.27
C TYR A 336 -1.60 5.20 -5.67
N LEU A 337 -1.47 6.52 -5.79
CA LEU A 337 -1.39 7.24 -7.06
C LEU A 337 0.03 7.67 -7.39
N SER A 338 0.85 7.95 -6.38
CA SER A 338 2.25 8.33 -6.51
C SER A 338 3.09 7.62 -5.46
N SER A 339 4.39 7.41 -5.75
CA SER A 339 5.35 6.90 -4.79
C SER A 339 6.74 7.52 -5.00
N HIS A 340 7.68 7.19 -4.13
CA HIS A 340 9.08 7.65 -4.25
C HIS A 340 9.87 6.90 -5.34
N ASP A 341 9.33 5.77 -5.84
CA ASP A 341 9.97 4.92 -6.87
C ASP A 341 9.35 5.06 -8.25
N GLU A 342 8.26 5.81 -8.35
CA GLU A 342 7.53 6.02 -9.60
C GLU A 342 7.22 7.50 -9.83
N PRO A 343 7.01 7.92 -11.09
CA PRO A 343 6.62 9.28 -11.40
C PRO A 343 5.35 9.72 -10.65
N MET A 344 5.28 11.00 -10.29
CA MET A 344 4.08 11.58 -9.66
C MET A 344 2.89 11.52 -10.62
N MET A 345 1.73 11.11 -10.14
CA MET A 345 0.50 11.00 -10.95
C MET A 345 0.13 12.33 -11.62
N LEU A 346 0.21 13.43 -10.89
CA LEU A 346 -0.09 14.75 -11.46
C LEU A 346 0.84 15.10 -12.63
N GLY A 347 2.12 14.66 -12.59
CA GLY A 347 3.06 14.79 -13.71
C GLY A 347 2.64 13.93 -14.91
N ASN A 348 2.27 12.66 -14.68
CA ASN A 348 1.75 11.78 -15.73
C ASN A 348 0.50 12.35 -16.40
N LEU A 349 -0.32 13.07 -15.65
CA LEU A 349 -1.52 13.75 -16.14
C LEU A 349 -1.23 15.14 -16.72
N GLN A 350 0.05 15.48 -16.93
CA GLN A 350 0.48 16.77 -17.52
C GLN A 350 -0.03 18.00 -16.73
N GLY A 351 -0.18 17.85 -15.41
CA GLY A 351 -0.68 18.91 -14.53
C GLY A 351 -2.22 19.09 -14.51
N ASP A 352 -2.98 18.22 -15.20
CA ASP A 352 -4.43 18.27 -15.23
C ASP A 352 -5.02 17.90 -13.85
N ARG A 353 -5.35 18.94 -13.07
CA ARG A 353 -5.90 18.80 -11.72
C ARG A 353 -7.29 18.17 -11.68
N GLU A 354 -8.11 18.38 -12.70
CA GLU A 354 -9.46 17.81 -12.75
C GLU A 354 -9.38 16.27 -12.93
N ARG A 355 -8.53 15.79 -13.82
CA ARG A 355 -8.24 14.36 -13.95
C ARG A 355 -7.63 13.79 -12.69
N PHE A 356 -6.74 14.54 -12.04
CA PHE A 356 -6.14 14.10 -10.77
C PHE A 356 -7.19 13.98 -9.66
N ARG A 357 -8.16 14.90 -9.56
CA ARG A 357 -9.30 14.81 -8.63
C ARG A 357 -10.14 13.56 -8.86
N ILE A 358 -10.35 13.16 -10.13
CA ILE A 358 -11.02 11.89 -10.43
C ILE A 358 -10.22 10.72 -9.86
N CYS A 359 -8.90 10.67 -10.09
CA CYS A 359 -8.04 9.61 -9.55
C CYS A 359 -8.07 9.56 -8.02
N ALA A 360 -7.99 10.71 -7.34
CA ALA A 360 -8.09 10.80 -5.89
C ALA A 360 -9.44 10.30 -5.36
N ALA A 361 -10.55 10.64 -6.04
CA ALA A 361 -11.87 10.15 -5.67
C ALA A 361 -11.98 8.62 -5.86
N LEU A 362 -11.44 8.08 -6.96
CA LEU A 362 -11.41 6.64 -7.20
C LEU A 362 -10.52 5.91 -6.19
N GLN A 363 -9.40 6.51 -5.77
CA GLN A 363 -8.56 5.99 -4.70
C GLN A 363 -9.34 5.87 -3.39
N MET A 364 -10.02 6.93 -2.98
CA MET A 364 -10.75 6.97 -1.71
C MET A 364 -12.05 6.16 -1.70
N THR A 365 -12.61 5.83 -2.86
CA THR A 365 -13.86 5.06 -2.99
C THR A 365 -13.66 3.59 -3.35
N SER A 366 -12.44 3.19 -3.67
CA SER A 366 -12.08 1.80 -3.96
C SER A 366 -11.85 0.96 -2.69
N LEU A 367 -11.97 -0.37 -2.84
CA LEU A 367 -11.61 -1.33 -1.79
C LEU A 367 -10.10 -1.29 -1.52
N GLY A 368 -9.72 -1.50 -0.26
CA GLY A 368 -8.33 -1.54 0.18
C GLY A 368 -7.96 -0.32 1.00
N MET A 369 -6.70 -0.20 1.39
CA MET A 369 -6.15 0.91 2.16
C MET A 369 -5.51 1.93 1.21
N PRO A 370 -6.05 3.15 1.09
CA PRO A 370 -5.44 4.19 0.27
C PRO A 370 -4.15 4.69 0.92
N VAL A 371 -3.13 4.89 0.09
CA VAL A 371 -1.83 5.44 0.49
C VAL A 371 -1.62 6.76 -0.23
N ILE A 372 -1.54 7.84 0.51
CA ILE A 372 -1.24 9.19 0.01
C ILE A 372 0.27 9.40 0.12
N TYR A 373 0.93 9.72 -0.96
CA TYR A 373 2.34 10.10 -0.95
C TYR A 373 2.47 11.59 -0.59
N TYR A 374 3.34 11.93 0.38
CA TYR A 374 3.41 13.28 0.95
C TYR A 374 3.42 14.39 -0.10
N GLY A 375 2.60 15.40 0.12
CA GLY A 375 2.45 16.54 -0.77
C GLY A 375 1.61 16.30 -2.02
N GLU A 376 1.17 15.07 -2.29
CA GLU A 376 0.26 14.76 -3.39
C GLU A 376 -1.06 15.51 -3.24
N GLU A 377 -1.55 15.60 -2.02
CA GLU A 377 -2.80 16.29 -1.64
C GLU A 377 -2.75 17.81 -1.78
N VAL A 378 -1.56 18.37 -1.93
CA VAL A 378 -1.32 19.82 -2.13
C VAL A 378 -0.68 20.11 -3.49
N ALA A 379 -0.78 19.19 -4.44
CA ALA A 379 -0.22 19.28 -5.78
C ALA A 379 1.30 19.55 -5.79
N ARG A 380 2.06 18.84 -4.94
CA ARG A 380 3.52 18.92 -4.90
C ARG A 380 4.11 18.74 -6.30
N GLY A 381 4.96 19.66 -6.69
CA GLY A 381 5.65 19.63 -7.97
C GLY A 381 6.70 18.53 -8.06
N GLY A 382 7.14 18.27 -9.29
CA GLY A 382 8.05 17.20 -9.64
C GLY A 382 7.33 16.09 -10.38
N HIS A 383 8.06 15.32 -11.17
CA HIS A 383 7.49 14.24 -11.96
C HIS A 383 8.28 12.95 -11.75
N GLU A 384 9.41 12.81 -12.42
CA GLU A 384 10.29 11.64 -12.34
C GLU A 384 11.41 11.86 -11.31
N TRP A 385 12.11 10.78 -10.99
CA TRP A 385 13.31 10.83 -10.16
C TRP A 385 14.35 11.83 -10.76
N PRO A 386 14.99 12.67 -9.95
CA PRO A 386 14.90 12.77 -8.48
C PRO A 386 13.75 13.67 -8.00
N PHE A 387 13.04 14.35 -8.89
CA PHE A 387 12.06 15.40 -8.57
C PHE A 387 10.73 14.85 -8.02
N ASN A 388 10.43 13.55 -8.18
CA ASN A 388 9.34 12.89 -7.46
C ASN A 388 9.58 12.84 -5.95
N ARG A 389 10.77 13.23 -5.48
CA ARG A 389 11.17 13.33 -4.06
C ARG A 389 11.43 14.77 -3.61
N ASN A 390 10.82 15.75 -4.27
CA ASN A 390 10.88 17.16 -3.87
C ASN A 390 10.34 17.37 -2.47
N ASP A 391 10.72 18.50 -1.86
CA ASP A 391 10.29 18.89 -0.51
C ASP A 391 8.77 19.05 -0.41
N MET A 392 8.24 18.78 0.78
CA MET A 392 6.83 19.04 1.11
C MET A 392 6.50 20.52 0.95
N PRO A 393 5.52 20.92 0.13
CA PRO A 393 5.14 22.32 0.02
C PRO A 393 4.51 22.85 1.31
N TRP A 394 5.14 23.84 1.93
CA TRP A 394 4.61 24.48 3.13
C TRP A 394 4.03 25.89 2.89
N GLY A 395 4.10 26.41 1.65
CA GLY A 395 3.59 27.74 1.32
C GLY A 395 4.31 28.82 2.09
N GLY A 396 3.55 29.78 2.61
CA GLY A 396 4.08 30.88 3.43
C GLY A 396 4.43 30.51 4.87
N ARG A 397 4.27 29.24 5.27
CA ARG A 397 4.62 28.76 6.61
C ARG A 397 6.14 28.71 6.78
N ASP A 398 6.62 29.01 7.99
CA ASP A 398 8.05 28.94 8.32
C ASP A 398 8.47 27.50 8.65
N VAL A 399 8.37 26.60 7.66
CA VAL A 399 8.71 25.20 7.80
C VAL A 399 9.66 24.81 6.66
N LEU A 400 10.90 24.48 7.00
CA LEU A 400 11.89 23.95 6.08
C LEU A 400 11.69 22.42 5.91
N PRO A 401 12.17 21.85 4.82
CA PRO A 401 12.84 22.48 3.68
C PRO A 401 11.91 23.19 2.69
N GLY A 402 10.61 22.92 2.68
CA GLY A 402 9.66 23.39 1.66
C GLY A 402 9.03 24.77 1.91
N LYS A 403 9.63 25.61 2.73
CA LYS A 403 9.18 27.01 2.95
C LYS A 403 9.11 27.78 1.64
N GLY A 404 7.98 28.43 1.38
CA GLY A 404 7.76 29.23 0.18
C GLY A 404 7.31 28.43 -1.05
N VAL A 405 7.35 27.10 -1.01
CA VAL A 405 6.84 26.25 -2.11
C VAL A 405 5.32 26.29 -2.11
N ALA A 406 4.73 26.63 -3.26
CA ALA A 406 3.28 26.82 -3.39
C ALA A 406 2.49 25.52 -3.09
N ARG A 407 1.34 25.67 -2.45
CA ARG A 407 0.38 24.61 -2.09
C ARG A 407 -0.95 24.84 -2.79
N ASP A 408 -1.60 23.76 -3.19
CA ASP A 408 -2.99 23.79 -3.65
C ASP A 408 -3.94 23.44 -2.50
N GLU A 409 -4.39 24.43 -1.76
CA GLU A 409 -5.30 24.22 -0.62
C GLU A 409 -6.69 23.75 -1.08
N ALA A 410 -7.14 24.09 -2.28
CA ALA A 410 -8.41 23.62 -2.82
C ALA A 410 -8.36 22.09 -3.12
N LEU A 411 -7.23 21.58 -3.58
CA LEU A 411 -7.01 20.15 -3.73
C LEU A 411 -6.94 19.45 -2.37
N ARG A 412 -6.27 20.07 -1.39
CA ARG A 412 -6.21 19.55 -0.02
C ARG A 412 -7.60 19.44 0.62
N ASP A 413 -8.44 20.46 0.48
CA ASP A 413 -9.82 20.45 0.97
C ASP A 413 -10.64 19.35 0.28
N PHE A 414 -10.40 19.10 -1.00
CA PHE A 414 -11.02 18.00 -1.71
C PHE A 414 -10.61 16.62 -1.15
N TYR A 415 -9.32 16.42 -0.85
CA TYR A 415 -8.85 15.21 -0.15
C TYR A 415 -9.48 15.07 1.24
N LYS A 416 -9.58 16.14 2.03
CA LYS A 416 -10.28 16.13 3.33
C LYS A 416 -11.73 15.68 3.18
N GLN A 417 -12.43 16.19 2.17
CA GLN A 417 -13.81 15.80 1.89
C GLN A 417 -13.92 14.31 1.53
N LEU A 418 -13.05 13.80 0.67
CA LEU A 418 -13.02 12.39 0.27
C LEU A 418 -12.67 11.47 1.45
N ILE A 419 -11.69 11.83 2.26
CA ILE A 419 -11.28 11.07 3.45
C ILE A 419 -12.44 11.02 4.45
N ARG A 420 -13.12 12.15 4.68
CA ARG A 420 -14.30 12.18 5.55
C ARG A 420 -15.39 11.25 5.04
N LEU A 421 -15.71 11.32 3.74
CA LEU A 421 -16.71 10.43 3.13
C LEU A 421 -16.33 8.96 3.30
N ARG A 422 -15.06 8.61 3.08
CA ARG A 422 -14.60 7.23 3.29
C ARG A 422 -14.77 6.78 4.74
N LYS A 423 -14.50 7.65 5.71
CA LYS A 423 -14.69 7.35 7.15
C LYS A 423 -16.16 7.24 7.54
N GLU A 424 -17.03 8.08 6.99
CA GLU A 424 -18.47 8.07 7.24
C GLU A 424 -19.16 6.82 6.67
N HIS A 425 -18.65 6.29 5.53
CA HIS A 425 -19.28 5.21 4.78
C HIS A 425 -18.49 3.89 4.86
N PRO A 426 -18.89 2.94 5.74
CA PRO A 426 -18.33 1.59 5.75
C PRO A 426 -18.38 0.89 4.39
N ALA A 427 -19.37 1.19 3.55
CA ALA A 427 -19.48 0.68 2.18
C ALA A 427 -18.22 0.96 1.36
N LEU A 428 -17.57 2.12 1.51
CA LEU A 428 -16.35 2.47 0.78
C LEU A 428 -15.12 1.69 1.26
N ARG A 429 -15.12 1.24 2.53
CA ARG A 429 -13.99 0.55 3.15
C ARG A 429 -14.09 -0.96 3.02
N ARG A 430 -15.30 -1.52 3.18
CA ARG A 430 -15.55 -2.97 3.37
C ARG A 430 -16.70 -3.51 2.56
N GLY A 431 -17.42 -2.64 1.81
CA GLY A 431 -18.63 -3.01 1.09
C GLY A 431 -18.34 -3.84 -0.15
N ASP A 432 -19.37 -4.55 -0.59
CA ASP A 432 -19.38 -5.24 -1.88
C ASP A 432 -19.25 -4.26 -3.04
N TYR A 433 -18.92 -4.80 -4.21
CA TYR A 433 -18.81 -4.02 -5.44
C TYR A 433 -19.85 -4.48 -6.46
N THR A 434 -20.65 -3.54 -6.94
CA THR A 434 -21.56 -3.76 -8.08
C THR A 434 -21.16 -2.86 -9.22
N MET A 435 -20.76 -3.45 -10.34
CA MET A 435 -20.48 -2.69 -11.56
C MET A 435 -21.78 -2.19 -12.19
N LEU A 436 -21.89 -0.89 -12.41
CA LEU A 436 -23.03 -0.24 -13.07
C LEU A 436 -22.71 0.20 -14.51
N THR A 437 -21.42 0.30 -14.85
CA THR A 437 -20.94 0.64 -16.20
C THR A 437 -21.33 -0.46 -17.20
N GLN A 438 -21.97 -0.07 -18.30
CA GLN A 438 -22.29 -0.95 -19.41
C GLN A 438 -21.22 -0.88 -20.52
N PRO A 439 -21.15 -1.85 -21.45
CA PRO A 439 -20.11 -1.87 -22.49
C PRO A 439 -20.02 -0.63 -23.38
N ALA A 440 -21.14 0.07 -23.60
CA ALA A 440 -21.20 1.28 -24.41
C ALA A 440 -20.99 2.58 -23.63
N ASP A 441 -20.92 2.51 -22.29
CA ASP A 441 -20.87 3.70 -21.44
C ASP A 441 -19.51 4.41 -21.53
N ARG A 442 -19.55 5.73 -21.63
CA ARG A 442 -18.40 6.61 -21.46
C ARG A 442 -18.07 6.81 -19.97
N VAL A 443 -19.11 6.82 -19.14
CA VAL A 443 -19.05 7.04 -17.69
C VAL A 443 -18.60 5.76 -16.99
N LEU A 444 -17.70 5.90 -16.04
CA LEU A 444 -17.43 4.87 -15.05
C LEU A 444 -18.49 4.98 -13.94
N ALA A 445 -19.18 3.90 -13.64
CA ALA A 445 -20.16 3.86 -12.56
C ALA A 445 -20.09 2.54 -11.81
N PHE A 446 -20.11 2.61 -10.48
CA PHE A 446 -20.20 1.44 -9.62
C PHE A 446 -20.92 1.77 -8.31
N ALA A 447 -21.43 0.75 -7.65
CA ALA A 447 -22.01 0.87 -6.32
C ALA A 447 -21.18 0.07 -5.30
N ARG A 448 -21.17 0.56 -4.07
CA ARG A 448 -20.62 -0.09 -2.90
C ARG A 448 -21.72 -0.25 -1.85
N ARG A 449 -21.73 -1.40 -1.15
CA ARG A 449 -22.73 -1.66 -0.11
C ARG A 449 -22.13 -2.43 1.06
N ALA A 450 -22.44 -1.98 2.28
CA ALA A 450 -22.15 -2.68 3.54
C ALA A 450 -23.35 -2.58 4.46
N GLY A 451 -24.16 -3.65 4.53
CA GLY A 451 -25.44 -3.60 5.24
C GLY A 451 -26.38 -2.58 4.62
N ASP A 452 -26.82 -1.61 5.40
CA ASP A 452 -27.69 -0.52 4.95
C ASP A 452 -26.94 0.68 4.38
N ASP A 453 -25.62 0.74 4.57
CA ASP A 453 -24.81 1.78 3.97
C ASP A 453 -24.55 1.51 2.48
N GLN A 454 -24.87 2.49 1.64
CA GLN A 454 -24.87 2.36 0.20
C GLN A 454 -24.31 3.63 -0.46
N VAL A 455 -23.38 3.44 -1.40
CA VAL A 455 -22.73 4.53 -2.14
C VAL A 455 -22.68 4.20 -3.63
N ILE A 456 -23.08 5.14 -4.50
CA ILE A 456 -22.82 5.09 -5.94
C ILE A 456 -21.72 6.11 -6.26
N VAL A 457 -20.75 5.69 -7.05
CA VAL A 457 -19.70 6.54 -7.60
C VAL A 457 -19.86 6.59 -9.12
N LEU A 458 -19.88 7.81 -9.67
CA LEU A 458 -19.93 8.06 -11.12
C LEU A 458 -18.81 9.01 -11.49
N ALA A 459 -18.05 8.68 -12.54
CA ALA A 459 -16.96 9.54 -13.01
C ALA A 459 -17.01 9.72 -14.53
N ASN A 460 -16.91 10.97 -14.94
CA ASN A 460 -16.80 11.41 -16.34
C ASN A 460 -15.36 11.88 -16.59
N ARG A 461 -14.63 11.22 -17.48
CA ARG A 461 -13.28 11.59 -17.91
C ARG A 461 -13.23 12.46 -19.17
N GLU A 462 -14.39 12.61 -19.85
CA GLU A 462 -14.49 13.29 -21.13
C GLU A 462 -14.36 14.81 -20.99
N GLU A 463 -13.95 15.47 -22.08
CA GLU A 463 -13.87 16.93 -22.17
C GLU A 463 -15.25 17.62 -22.25
N GLN A 464 -16.32 16.87 -22.41
CA GLN A 464 -17.71 17.34 -22.48
C GLN A 464 -18.53 16.77 -21.34
N ALA A 465 -19.61 17.45 -21.01
CA ALA A 465 -20.64 16.92 -20.13
C ALA A 465 -21.27 15.65 -20.72
N VAL A 466 -21.60 14.69 -19.87
CA VAL A 466 -22.23 13.42 -20.26
C VAL A 466 -23.44 13.18 -19.36
N THR A 467 -24.60 12.91 -19.95
CA THR A 467 -25.74 12.41 -19.19
C THR A 467 -25.52 10.93 -18.86
N ALA A 468 -25.39 10.63 -17.59
CA ALA A 468 -25.35 9.26 -17.08
C ALA A 468 -26.77 8.79 -16.74
N SER A 469 -27.09 7.54 -17.11
CA SER A 469 -28.32 6.86 -16.71
C SER A 469 -27.97 5.47 -16.21
N VAL A 470 -27.95 5.27 -14.89
CA VAL A 470 -27.59 4.01 -14.25
C VAL A 470 -28.78 3.39 -13.53
N ALA A 471 -28.96 2.08 -13.68
CA ALA A 471 -29.94 1.36 -12.89
C ALA A 471 -29.50 1.33 -11.42
N LEU A 472 -30.44 1.61 -10.51
CA LEU A 472 -30.18 1.45 -9.10
C LEU A 472 -30.06 -0.04 -8.78
N PRO A 473 -29.06 -0.45 -7.98
CA PRO A 473 -28.92 -1.84 -7.55
C PRO A 473 -30.15 -2.31 -6.73
N ALA A 474 -30.36 -3.62 -6.70
CA ALA A 474 -31.43 -4.20 -5.90
C ALA A 474 -31.32 -3.77 -4.42
N GLY A 475 -32.45 -3.39 -3.81
CA GLY A 475 -32.51 -2.93 -2.43
C GLY A 475 -32.06 -1.49 -2.20
N TRP A 476 -31.83 -0.70 -3.26
CA TRP A 476 -31.69 0.75 -3.13
C TRP A 476 -33.06 1.39 -2.84
N PRO A 477 -33.11 2.38 -1.93
CA PRO A 477 -34.38 3.02 -1.63
C PRO A 477 -34.87 3.86 -2.82
N ALA A 478 -36.19 3.78 -3.10
CA ALA A 478 -36.88 4.60 -4.12
C ALA A 478 -37.12 6.05 -3.66
N ARG A 479 -36.28 6.55 -2.73
CA ARG A 479 -36.34 7.90 -2.18
C ARG A 479 -35.27 8.80 -2.75
N ALA A 480 -35.31 10.09 -2.39
CA ALA A 480 -34.29 11.05 -2.74
C ALA A 480 -32.88 10.57 -2.41
N LEU A 481 -31.93 10.89 -3.24
CA LEU A 481 -30.51 10.63 -3.08
C LEU A 481 -29.77 11.96 -2.85
N ARG A 482 -28.66 11.89 -2.13
CA ARG A 482 -27.81 13.05 -1.85
C ARG A 482 -26.48 12.91 -2.57
N GLU A 483 -26.14 13.87 -3.41
CA GLU A 483 -24.79 14.01 -3.97
C GLU A 483 -23.88 14.66 -2.91
N ARG A 484 -22.71 14.07 -2.64
CA ARG A 484 -21.91 14.39 -1.45
C ARG A 484 -20.77 15.38 -1.72
N LEU A 485 -20.40 15.66 -2.95
CA LEU A 485 -19.36 16.62 -3.31
C LEU A 485 -19.93 18.01 -3.58
N GLY A 486 -21.03 18.10 -4.32
CA GLY A 486 -21.71 19.36 -4.65
C GLY A 486 -22.99 19.63 -3.87
N GLY A 487 -23.47 18.66 -3.09
CA GLY A 487 -24.60 18.83 -2.18
C GLY A 487 -25.99 18.75 -2.82
N ALA A 488 -26.11 18.38 -4.11
CA ALA A 488 -27.40 18.30 -4.80
C ALA A 488 -28.28 17.15 -4.26
N THR A 489 -29.59 17.38 -4.26
CA THR A 489 -30.61 16.34 -4.05
C THR A 489 -31.07 15.81 -5.41
N LEU A 490 -31.03 14.49 -5.58
CA LEU A 490 -31.35 13.81 -6.82
C LEU A 490 -32.57 12.92 -6.60
N GLN A 491 -33.46 12.88 -7.59
CA GLN A 491 -34.67 12.03 -7.55
C GLN A 491 -34.51 10.90 -8.58
N PRO A 492 -34.39 9.65 -8.13
CA PRO A 492 -34.44 8.52 -9.07
C PRO A 492 -35.85 8.40 -9.67
N ALA A 493 -35.91 7.99 -10.93
CA ALA A 493 -37.14 7.72 -11.62
C ALA A 493 -37.10 6.32 -12.24
N GLU A 494 -38.17 5.56 -12.15
CA GLU A 494 -38.29 4.20 -12.72
C GLU A 494 -37.10 3.27 -12.36
N GLY A 495 -36.64 3.35 -11.14
CA GLY A 495 -35.48 2.56 -10.67
C GLY A 495 -34.13 2.96 -11.29
N ARG A 496 -34.04 4.15 -11.88
CA ARG A 496 -32.79 4.68 -12.48
C ARG A 496 -32.40 6.00 -11.86
N LEU A 497 -31.12 6.22 -11.73
CA LEU A 497 -30.52 7.51 -11.46
C LEU A 497 -30.07 8.13 -12.78
N VAL A 498 -30.64 9.27 -13.13
CA VAL A 498 -30.25 10.06 -14.31
C VAL A 498 -29.71 11.39 -13.86
N LEU A 499 -28.49 11.73 -14.28
CA LEU A 499 -27.87 13.02 -13.95
C LEU A 499 -26.84 13.41 -15.01
N GLU A 500 -26.63 14.71 -15.15
CA GLU A 500 -25.54 15.25 -15.95
C GLU A 500 -24.24 15.29 -15.13
N LEU A 501 -23.19 14.75 -15.71
CA LEU A 501 -21.83 14.80 -15.18
C LEU A 501 -21.07 15.86 -15.98
N PRO A 502 -20.61 16.94 -15.35
CA PRO A 502 -19.73 17.92 -16.00
C PRO A 502 -18.47 17.28 -16.60
N PRO A 503 -17.77 17.97 -17.49
CA PRO A 503 -16.46 17.52 -17.96
C PRO A 503 -15.54 17.17 -16.79
N LYS A 504 -14.73 16.13 -16.94
CA LYS A 504 -13.67 15.71 -15.98
C LYS A 504 -14.14 15.77 -14.52
N SER A 505 -15.23 15.12 -14.20
CA SER A 505 -15.85 15.21 -12.88
C SER A 505 -16.19 13.86 -12.27
N VAL A 506 -16.37 13.87 -10.97
CA VAL A 506 -16.84 12.72 -10.19
C VAL A 506 -18.05 13.13 -9.35
N ARG A 507 -18.99 12.21 -9.14
CA ARG A 507 -20.12 12.34 -8.23
C ARG A 507 -20.15 11.13 -7.28
N ILE A 508 -20.39 11.40 -6.02
CA ILE A 508 -20.56 10.39 -4.98
C ILE A 508 -21.96 10.57 -4.42
N VAL A 509 -22.80 9.56 -4.58
CA VAL A 509 -24.22 9.64 -4.30
C VAL A 509 -24.59 8.59 -3.24
N VAL A 510 -25.35 9.01 -2.23
CA VAL A 510 -25.84 8.17 -1.15
C VAL A 510 -27.35 8.34 -0.98
N PRO A 511 -28.08 7.39 -0.37
CA PRO A 511 -29.46 7.62 0.04
C PRO A 511 -29.56 8.87 0.93
N ALA A 512 -30.56 9.73 0.70
CA ALA A 512 -30.83 10.84 1.61
C ALA A 512 -31.26 10.26 2.98
N SER A 513 -30.89 10.94 4.05
CA SER A 513 -31.39 10.61 5.39
C SER A 513 -32.92 10.65 5.38
N PRO A 514 -33.58 9.77 6.17
CA PRO A 514 -35.04 9.80 6.32
C PRO A 514 -35.58 11.16 6.75
#